data_7e092a315326d2ccd8f57ee4ab53aecd
#
_entry.id   7e092a315326d2ccd8f57ee4ab53aecd
#
_cell.length_a   1.000
_cell.length_b   1.000
_cell.length_c   1.000
_cell.angle_alpha   90.00
_cell.angle_beta   90.00
_cell.angle_gamma   90.00
#
_symmetry.space_group_name_H-M   'P 1'
#
loop_
_entity.id
_entity.type
_entity.pdbx_description
1 polymer ?
#
loop_
_entity_poly.entity_id
_entity_poly.type
_entity_poly.pdbx_seq_one_letter_code
_entity_poly.pdbx_strand_id
1 'polypeptide(L)'
;MAKRSRRKVESATQAQDPDAPSPRQPCPCGSGRRYKNCHGSANASAPFVARPFEGLPGECDWIALREIVPAATAELSLRSDVDTDRSVRVCSLLPMAAPGLVRPDGTIWLGLQVQHNFGDVSRDLASVVERALETEPGNSIPAVGDPGPGNRMQDLVDPDSGFEVQVHDGFDFWVADVDDPSGEVAASLQAANDAAAPTTRLTGVETAYWTQMGDRRYLRWVLPHSEDTLLDALARLHAEGDDRLGEGTRLIGSFRAHGVLVPVWELDDEISAETLEEPAEAFAGRLDEALADSSSLSGAERSARAGLANRQLTIR
;
A
#
# COMPACT_ATOMS: atom_id res chain seq x y z
N MET A 1 43.06 -51.51 -1.53
CA MET A 1 42.01 -50.67 -2.11
C MET A 1 40.86 -50.55 -1.12
N ALA A 2 40.77 -49.41 -0.40
CA ALA A 2 39.78 -49.20 0.67
C ALA A 2 38.57 -48.42 0.13
N LYS A 3 37.40 -49.02 0.23
CA LYS A 3 36.11 -48.45 -0.17
C LYS A 3 35.65 -47.41 0.87
N ARG A 4 35.67 -46.11 0.52
CA ARG A 4 35.11 -45.04 1.35
C ARG A 4 33.55 -45.10 1.33
N SER A 5 32.99 -45.42 2.48
CA SER A 5 31.55 -45.32 2.74
C SER A 5 31.10 -43.84 2.75
N ARG A 6 30.15 -43.47 1.87
CA ARG A 6 29.48 -42.18 1.90
C ARG A 6 28.45 -42.16 3.04
N ARG A 7 28.70 -41.35 4.05
CA ARG A 7 27.72 -41.02 5.10
C ARG A 7 26.54 -40.29 4.46
N LYS A 8 25.35 -40.89 4.55
CA LYS A 8 24.07 -40.31 4.18
C LYS A 8 23.77 -39.24 5.22
N VAL A 9 23.70 -37.96 4.78
CA VAL A 9 23.20 -36.86 5.60
C VAL A 9 21.67 -37.03 5.64
N GLU A 10 21.14 -37.30 6.80
CA GLU A 10 19.69 -37.30 7.07
C GLU A 10 19.18 -35.86 6.93
N SER A 11 18.34 -35.63 5.93
CA SER A 11 17.59 -34.40 5.77
C SER A 11 16.54 -34.35 6.90
N ALA A 12 16.56 -33.28 7.69
CA ALA A 12 15.53 -32.98 8.66
C ALA A 12 14.17 -32.93 7.95
N THR A 13 13.25 -33.74 8.44
CA THR A 13 11.86 -33.78 7.97
C THR A 13 11.18 -32.50 8.45
N GLN A 14 10.98 -31.54 7.57
CA GLN A 14 10.09 -30.41 7.82
C GLN A 14 8.68 -30.96 8.04
N ALA A 15 8.01 -30.48 9.08
CA ALA A 15 6.61 -30.78 9.37
C ALA A 15 5.79 -30.36 8.14
N GLN A 16 5.11 -31.33 7.51
CA GLN A 16 4.23 -31.07 6.39
C GLN A 16 2.93 -30.50 6.94
N ASP A 17 2.55 -29.33 6.48
CA ASP A 17 1.23 -28.73 6.68
C ASP A 17 0.19 -29.70 6.12
N PRO A 18 -0.79 -30.18 6.92
CA PRO A 18 -1.79 -31.15 6.49
C PRO A 18 -2.71 -30.63 5.37
N ASP A 19 -2.81 -29.31 5.18
CA ASP A 19 -3.61 -28.66 4.13
C ASP A 19 -2.82 -28.29 2.87
N ALA A 20 -1.52 -28.56 2.83
CA ALA A 20 -0.69 -28.25 1.67
C ALA A 20 -1.05 -29.13 0.45
N PRO A 21 -1.13 -28.56 -0.77
CA PRO A 21 -1.41 -29.33 -1.98
C PRO A 21 -0.34 -30.42 -2.21
N SER A 22 -0.76 -31.56 -2.73
CA SER A 22 0.17 -32.63 -3.08
C SER A 22 1.24 -32.14 -4.06
N PRO A 23 2.54 -32.54 -3.93
CA PRO A 23 3.64 -32.08 -4.78
C PRO A 23 3.40 -32.22 -6.29
N ARG A 24 2.51 -33.11 -6.70
CA ARG A 24 2.21 -33.39 -8.13
C ARG A 24 0.95 -32.70 -8.64
N GLN A 25 0.14 -32.12 -7.78
CA GLN A 25 -1.06 -31.36 -8.17
C GLN A 25 -0.69 -30.05 -8.88
N PRO A 26 -1.59 -29.51 -9.73
CA PRO A 26 -1.43 -28.15 -10.26
C PRO A 26 -1.30 -27.16 -9.11
N CYS A 27 -0.41 -26.16 -9.26
CA CYS A 27 -0.25 -25.15 -8.23
C CYS A 27 -1.50 -24.26 -8.15
N PRO A 28 -2.04 -24.01 -6.96
CA PRO A 28 -3.23 -23.16 -6.76
C PRO A 28 -3.06 -21.72 -7.29
N CYS A 29 -1.84 -21.25 -7.49
CA CYS A 29 -1.55 -19.91 -8.02
C CYS A 29 -1.94 -19.69 -9.49
N GLY A 30 -2.48 -20.71 -10.18
CA GLY A 30 -2.88 -20.59 -11.58
C GLY A 30 -1.75 -20.59 -12.62
N SER A 31 -0.48 -20.77 -12.21
CA SER A 31 0.69 -20.77 -13.10
C SER A 31 0.74 -21.94 -14.11
N GLY A 32 -0.17 -22.93 -14.02
CA GLY A 32 -0.14 -24.16 -14.81
C GLY A 32 0.99 -25.12 -14.45
N ARG A 33 1.88 -24.78 -13.51
CA ARG A 33 2.98 -25.63 -13.05
C ARG A 33 2.52 -26.58 -11.95
N ARG A 34 3.22 -27.72 -11.77
CA ARG A 34 2.98 -28.61 -10.63
C ARG A 34 3.47 -27.92 -9.35
N TYR A 35 2.78 -28.16 -8.21
CA TYR A 35 3.10 -27.56 -6.93
C TYR A 35 4.59 -27.67 -6.56
N LYS A 36 5.20 -28.84 -6.67
CA LYS A 36 6.64 -29.07 -6.40
C LYS A 36 7.61 -28.25 -7.27
N ASN A 37 7.15 -27.76 -8.43
CA ASN A 37 7.96 -26.98 -9.37
C ASN A 37 7.53 -25.49 -9.36
N CYS A 38 6.69 -25.11 -8.42
CA CYS A 38 6.20 -23.78 -8.17
C CYS A 38 6.32 -23.51 -6.66
N HIS A 39 5.23 -23.30 -5.94
CA HIS A 39 5.24 -22.97 -4.50
C HIS A 39 5.68 -24.12 -3.57
N GLY A 40 5.71 -25.34 -4.02
CA GLY A 40 6.27 -26.49 -3.28
C GLY A 40 7.74 -26.78 -3.56
N SER A 41 8.44 -25.88 -4.23
CA SER A 41 9.89 -25.95 -4.45
C SER A 41 10.63 -25.41 -3.23
N ALA A 42 11.77 -26.00 -2.86
CA ALA A 42 12.61 -25.49 -1.77
C ALA A 42 13.16 -24.06 -2.00
N ASN A 43 13.02 -23.54 -3.22
CA ASN A 43 13.37 -22.18 -3.64
C ASN A 43 12.12 -21.43 -4.14
N ALA A 44 10.92 -21.81 -3.71
CA ALA A 44 9.72 -21.09 -4.10
C ALA A 44 9.72 -19.73 -3.40
N SER A 45 9.59 -18.67 -4.18
CA SER A 45 9.20 -17.36 -3.63
C SER A 45 7.88 -17.50 -2.88
N ALA A 46 7.69 -16.72 -1.82
CA ALA A 46 6.43 -16.65 -1.11
C ALA A 46 5.26 -16.45 -2.10
N PRO A 47 4.05 -16.97 -1.82
CA PRO A 47 2.89 -16.74 -2.67
C PRO A 47 2.64 -15.24 -2.82
N PHE A 48 2.42 -14.78 -4.05
CA PHE A 48 2.02 -13.40 -4.28
C PHE A 48 0.63 -13.15 -3.71
N VAL A 49 0.53 -12.19 -2.79
CA VAL A 49 -0.73 -11.72 -2.20
C VAL A 49 -1.17 -10.47 -2.94
N ALA A 50 -2.23 -10.58 -3.72
CA ALA A 50 -2.71 -9.49 -4.57
C ALA A 50 -3.24 -8.30 -3.77
N ARG A 51 -3.89 -8.55 -2.60
CA ARG A 51 -4.47 -7.53 -1.72
C ARG A 51 -3.88 -7.65 -0.31
N PRO A 52 -2.61 -7.22 -0.12
CA PRO A 52 -1.87 -7.47 1.13
C PRO A 52 -2.41 -6.70 2.34
N PHE A 53 -3.13 -5.60 2.13
CA PHE A 53 -3.69 -4.76 3.20
C PHE A 53 -5.17 -5.05 3.51
N GLU A 54 -5.80 -6.01 2.80
CA GLU A 54 -7.18 -6.39 3.06
C GLU A 54 -7.38 -6.82 4.52
N GLY A 55 -8.41 -6.24 5.17
CA GLY A 55 -8.73 -6.50 6.57
C GLY A 55 -7.93 -5.71 7.59
N LEU A 56 -6.99 -4.84 7.19
CA LEU A 56 -6.40 -3.85 8.07
C LEU A 56 -7.31 -2.64 8.25
N PRO A 57 -7.37 -2.04 9.46
CA PRO A 57 -7.99 -0.72 9.63
C PRO A 57 -7.36 0.28 8.68
N GLY A 58 -8.17 1.04 7.95
CA GLY A 58 -7.67 2.03 6.98
C GLY A 58 -6.95 1.42 5.77
N GLU A 59 -7.36 0.25 5.27
CA GLU A 59 -6.73 -0.43 4.12
C GLU A 59 -6.35 0.52 2.99
N CYS A 60 -7.26 1.39 2.59
CA CYS A 60 -7.05 2.34 1.49
C CYS A 60 -6.00 3.41 1.84
N ASP A 61 -5.91 3.80 3.10
CA ASP A 61 -4.87 4.73 3.57
C ASP A 61 -3.48 4.06 3.56
N TRP A 62 -3.36 2.76 3.94
CA TRP A 62 -2.10 2.02 3.78
C TRP A 62 -1.62 2.03 2.33
N ILE A 63 -2.54 1.81 1.39
CA ILE A 63 -2.24 1.84 -0.04
C ILE A 63 -1.82 3.25 -0.47
N ALA A 64 -2.55 4.28 -0.03
CA ALA A 64 -2.26 5.66 -0.36
C ALA A 64 -0.88 6.10 0.15
N LEU A 65 -0.55 5.81 1.41
CA LEU A 65 0.74 6.15 2.01
C LEU A 65 1.90 5.44 1.32
N ARG A 66 1.67 4.23 0.84
CA ARG A 66 2.69 3.47 0.14
C ARG A 66 2.94 3.94 -1.29
N GLU A 67 1.90 4.35 -2.02
CA GLU A 67 1.98 4.53 -3.47
C GLU A 67 1.87 5.99 -3.93
N ILE A 68 1.14 6.84 -3.18
CA ILE A 68 0.75 8.14 -3.72
C ILE A 68 0.99 9.33 -2.80
N VAL A 69 1.20 9.13 -1.51
CA VAL A 69 1.42 10.22 -0.55
C VAL A 69 2.89 10.26 -0.14
N PRO A 70 3.65 11.31 -0.52
CA PRO A 70 5.08 11.35 -0.26
C PRO A 70 5.41 11.48 1.23
N ALA A 71 4.72 12.37 1.94
CA ALA A 71 5.00 12.70 3.33
C ALA A 71 3.74 12.61 4.19
N ALA A 72 3.57 11.50 4.88
CA ALA A 72 2.46 11.30 5.83
C ALA A 72 2.87 10.37 6.96
N THR A 73 2.15 10.48 8.07
CA THR A 73 2.28 9.62 9.23
C THR A 73 0.91 9.14 9.72
N ALA A 74 0.89 8.00 10.41
CA ALA A 74 -0.26 7.52 11.16
C ALA A 74 0.22 6.75 12.39
N GLU A 75 -0.45 6.93 13.52
CA GLU A 75 -0.20 6.10 14.70
C GLU A 75 -0.82 4.71 14.49
N LEU A 76 -0.12 3.68 14.93
CA LEU A 76 -0.54 2.30 14.78
C LEU A 76 -0.71 1.64 16.14
N SER A 77 -1.91 1.13 16.42
CA SER A 77 -2.16 0.32 17.60
C SER A 77 -1.87 -1.14 17.31
N LEU A 78 -1.00 -1.74 18.12
CA LEU A 78 -0.75 -3.18 18.09
C LEU A 78 -1.78 -3.91 18.96
N ARG A 79 -2.00 -5.19 18.67
CA ARG A 79 -2.85 -6.08 19.46
C ARG A 79 -2.30 -6.22 20.87
N SER A 80 -3.16 -6.42 21.82
CA SER A 80 -2.81 -6.54 23.24
C SER A 80 -1.98 -7.79 23.58
N ASP A 81 -1.91 -8.77 22.69
CA ASP A 81 -1.08 -9.98 22.81
C ASP A 81 0.34 -9.81 22.25
N VAL A 82 0.63 -8.69 21.61
CA VAL A 82 2.00 -8.29 21.25
C VAL A 82 2.67 -7.70 22.49
N ASP A 83 3.66 -8.41 23.02
CA ASP A 83 4.35 -8.03 24.26
C ASP A 83 5.28 -6.83 24.03
N THR A 84 4.75 -5.62 24.14
CA THR A 84 5.51 -4.37 23.99
C THR A 84 4.80 -3.19 24.65
N ASP A 85 5.60 -2.24 25.16
CA ASP A 85 5.18 -0.91 25.59
C ASP A 85 5.52 0.18 24.58
N ARG A 86 6.15 -0.20 23.43
CA ARG A 86 6.58 0.72 22.39
C ARG A 86 5.42 1.13 21.50
N SER A 87 5.31 2.43 21.23
CA SER A 87 4.41 2.93 20.20
C SER A 87 4.97 2.69 18.80
N VAL A 88 4.07 2.49 17.84
CA VAL A 88 4.43 2.33 16.43
C VAL A 88 3.81 3.46 15.61
N ARG A 89 4.63 4.13 14.82
CA ARG A 89 4.21 5.16 13.85
C ARG A 89 4.51 4.68 12.45
N VAL A 90 3.50 4.64 11.61
CA VAL A 90 3.64 4.40 10.17
C VAL A 90 4.02 5.71 9.50
N CYS A 91 5.00 5.66 8.58
CA CYS A 91 5.44 6.78 7.77
C CYS A 91 5.38 6.38 6.28
N SER A 92 4.93 7.27 5.41
CA SER A 92 4.99 7.00 3.97
C SER A 92 6.42 6.68 3.55
N LEU A 93 7.35 7.57 3.84
CA LEU A 93 8.77 7.44 3.53
C LEU A 93 9.60 7.75 4.76
N LEU A 94 10.69 7.00 4.95
CA LEU A 94 11.73 7.26 5.93
C LEU A 94 13.03 7.70 5.25
N PRO A 95 13.97 8.36 5.96
CA PRO A 95 15.26 8.73 5.41
C PRO A 95 15.93 7.52 4.72
N MET A 96 16.50 7.75 3.53
CA MET A 96 17.14 6.73 2.69
C MET A 96 16.21 5.54 2.31
N ALA A 97 14.91 5.73 2.34
CA ALA A 97 13.91 4.67 2.16
C ALA A 97 14.14 3.48 3.11
N ALA A 98 14.57 3.76 4.34
CA ALA A 98 14.75 2.73 5.36
C ALA A 98 13.43 2.02 5.65
N PRO A 99 13.40 0.70 5.83
CA PRO A 99 12.17 -0.02 6.13
C PRO A 99 11.64 0.29 7.54
N GLY A 100 12.51 0.65 8.47
CA GLY A 100 12.12 1.05 9.80
C GLY A 100 13.28 1.61 10.59
N LEU A 101 12.96 2.29 11.68
CA LEU A 101 13.92 2.76 12.68
C LEU A 101 13.27 2.82 14.06
N VAL A 102 14.07 2.67 15.10
CA VAL A 102 13.65 2.86 16.50
C VAL A 102 14.23 4.18 16.97
N ARG A 103 13.36 5.12 17.32
CA ARG A 103 13.76 6.45 17.78
C ARG A 103 14.42 6.38 19.16
N PRO A 104 15.18 7.40 19.58
CA PRO A 104 15.81 7.43 20.91
C PRO A 104 14.83 7.26 22.08
N ASP A 105 13.57 7.68 21.91
CA ASP A 105 12.50 7.52 22.88
C ASP A 105 11.87 6.11 22.89
N GLY A 106 12.31 5.22 21.99
CA GLY A 106 11.79 3.86 21.84
C GLY A 106 10.65 3.72 20.82
N THR A 107 10.11 4.81 20.30
CA THR A 107 9.06 4.76 19.26
C THR A 107 9.58 4.08 17.99
N ILE A 108 8.83 3.11 17.49
CA ILE A 108 9.11 2.42 16.23
C ILE A 108 8.51 3.21 15.08
N TRP A 109 9.33 3.58 14.09
CA TRP A 109 8.86 4.17 12.85
C TRP A 109 8.95 3.14 11.73
N LEU A 110 7.82 2.84 11.09
CA LEU A 110 7.69 1.86 10.01
C LEU A 110 7.56 2.61 8.68
N GLY A 111 8.51 2.41 7.76
CA GLY A 111 8.46 2.99 6.42
C GLY A 111 7.67 2.12 5.44
N LEU A 112 6.75 2.72 4.69
CA LEU A 112 5.96 1.99 3.69
C LEU A 112 6.62 1.99 2.31
N GLN A 113 7.22 3.12 1.87
CA GLN A 113 7.81 3.27 0.54
C GLN A 113 9.23 2.70 0.52
N VAL A 114 9.31 1.38 0.53
CA VAL A 114 10.56 0.63 0.46
C VAL A 114 10.69 -0.10 -0.88
N GLN A 115 11.93 -0.34 -1.32
CA GLN A 115 12.21 -0.91 -2.65
C GLN A 115 11.95 -2.42 -2.75
N HIS A 116 11.71 -3.11 -1.63
CA HIS A 116 11.58 -4.57 -1.64
C HIS A 116 10.12 -5.00 -1.53
N ASN A 117 9.81 -6.07 -2.28
CA ASN A 117 8.55 -6.79 -2.20
C ASN A 117 8.86 -8.27 -2.46
N PHE A 118 8.61 -9.10 -1.45
CA PHE A 118 8.87 -10.54 -1.50
C PHE A 118 7.60 -11.36 -1.75
N GLY A 119 6.54 -10.71 -2.26
CA GLY A 119 5.30 -11.36 -2.66
C GLY A 119 4.10 -11.09 -1.74
N ASP A 120 4.32 -10.86 -0.45
CA ASP A 120 3.32 -10.40 0.52
C ASP A 120 3.84 -9.18 1.28
N VAL A 121 3.45 -7.99 0.83
CA VAL A 121 3.86 -6.72 1.45
C VAL A 121 3.49 -6.66 2.94
N SER A 122 2.35 -7.22 3.32
CA SER A 122 1.92 -7.25 4.72
C SER A 122 2.86 -8.09 5.58
N ARG A 123 3.34 -9.22 5.07
CA ARG A 123 4.37 -10.04 5.74
C ARG A 123 5.72 -9.31 5.81
N ASP A 124 6.09 -8.64 4.71
CA ASP A 124 7.33 -7.87 4.65
C ASP A 124 7.36 -6.80 5.75
N LEU A 125 6.29 -6.01 5.86
CA LEU A 125 6.13 -4.98 6.89
C LEU A 125 6.09 -5.55 8.31
N ALA A 126 5.35 -6.63 8.52
CA ALA A 126 5.31 -7.30 9.83
C ALA A 126 6.70 -7.74 10.28
N SER A 127 7.54 -8.24 9.37
CA SER A 127 8.91 -8.63 9.69
C SER A 127 9.78 -7.45 10.13
N VAL A 128 9.50 -6.25 9.62
CA VAL A 128 10.18 -5.02 10.05
C VAL A 128 9.76 -4.64 11.48
N VAL A 129 8.45 -4.71 11.78
CA VAL A 129 7.93 -4.45 13.13
C VAL A 129 8.52 -5.46 14.13
N GLU A 130 8.48 -6.76 13.83
CA GLU A 130 9.04 -7.82 14.68
C GLU A 130 10.51 -7.55 15.01
N ARG A 131 11.31 -7.15 14.03
CA ARG A 131 12.73 -6.80 14.25
C ARG A 131 12.90 -5.51 15.05
N ALA A 132 12.04 -4.52 14.79
CA ALA A 132 12.09 -3.26 15.52
C ALA A 132 11.79 -3.44 17.02
N LEU A 133 10.92 -4.37 17.37
CA LEU A 133 10.64 -4.72 18.77
C LEU A 133 11.89 -5.24 19.51
N GLU A 134 12.81 -5.90 18.82
CA GLU A 134 14.07 -6.43 19.34
C GLU A 134 15.25 -5.45 19.21
N THR A 135 15.07 -4.34 18.48
CA THR A 135 16.14 -3.39 18.18
C THR A 135 16.26 -2.34 19.28
N GLU A 136 17.50 -2.03 19.68
CA GLU A 136 17.79 -0.97 20.64
C GLU A 136 17.43 0.41 20.10
N PRO A 137 16.91 1.33 20.96
CA PRO A 137 16.63 2.70 20.57
C PRO A 137 17.82 3.42 19.91
N GLY A 138 17.54 4.28 18.94
CA GLY A 138 18.53 5.01 18.17
C GLY A 138 19.07 4.27 16.93
N ASN A 139 18.59 3.06 16.65
CA ASN A 139 19.07 2.26 15.52
C ASN A 139 18.03 2.15 14.40
N SER A 140 18.53 2.05 13.17
CA SER A 140 17.72 1.75 11.99
C SER A 140 17.61 0.24 11.74
N ILE A 141 16.50 -0.17 11.18
CA ILE A 141 16.31 -1.55 10.72
C ILE A 141 16.94 -1.67 9.33
N PRO A 142 17.92 -2.56 9.14
CA PRO A 142 18.53 -2.74 7.83
C PRO A 142 17.53 -3.34 6.84
N ALA A 143 17.74 -3.08 5.55
CA ALA A 143 17.00 -3.74 4.50
C ALA A 143 17.09 -5.26 4.65
N VAL A 144 15.95 -5.93 4.57
CA VAL A 144 15.82 -7.36 4.84
C VAL A 144 15.64 -8.09 3.53
N GLY A 145 16.17 -9.30 3.44
CA GLY A 145 15.80 -10.26 2.40
C GLY A 145 14.40 -10.85 2.66
N ASP A 146 13.99 -11.80 1.84
CA ASP A 146 12.73 -12.53 2.01
C ASP A 146 12.58 -13.03 3.46
N PRO A 147 11.56 -12.54 4.20
CA PRO A 147 11.37 -12.90 5.60
C PRO A 147 10.88 -14.33 5.79
N GLY A 148 10.45 -14.99 4.72
CA GLY A 148 9.81 -16.31 4.81
C GLY A 148 8.44 -16.27 5.51
N PRO A 149 7.89 -17.44 5.86
CA PRO A 149 6.62 -17.54 6.58
C PRO A 149 6.69 -16.87 7.95
N GLY A 150 5.59 -16.24 8.37
CA GLY A 150 5.48 -15.58 9.67
C GLY A 150 4.23 -14.70 9.73
N ASN A 151 4.13 -13.87 10.77
CA ASN A 151 3.00 -12.98 10.96
C ASN A 151 2.89 -11.97 9.81
N ARG A 152 1.66 -11.61 9.48
CA ARG A 152 1.30 -10.48 8.63
C ARG A 152 0.93 -9.29 9.51
N MET A 153 0.78 -8.11 8.92
CA MET A 153 0.32 -6.94 9.70
C MET A 153 -1.05 -7.17 10.33
N GLN A 154 -1.93 -7.94 9.69
CA GLN A 154 -3.24 -8.34 10.25
C GLN A 154 -3.13 -9.16 11.55
N ASP A 155 -2.00 -9.83 11.77
CA ASP A 155 -1.74 -10.59 12.99
C ASP A 155 -1.17 -9.72 14.12
N LEU A 156 -0.63 -8.54 13.80
CA LEU A 156 0.00 -7.62 14.75
C LEU A 156 -0.86 -6.40 15.10
N VAL A 157 -1.66 -5.92 14.15
CA VAL A 157 -2.46 -4.69 14.29
C VAL A 157 -3.77 -5.00 14.99
N ASP A 158 -4.19 -4.13 15.91
CA ASP A 158 -5.51 -4.18 16.52
C ASP A 158 -6.59 -3.88 15.46
N PRO A 159 -7.46 -4.84 15.10
CA PRO A 159 -8.45 -4.68 14.04
C PRO A 159 -9.53 -3.63 14.38
N ASP A 160 -9.72 -3.34 15.66
CA ASP A 160 -10.73 -2.38 16.14
C ASP A 160 -10.13 -0.98 16.33
N SER A 161 -8.84 -0.79 16.03
CA SER A 161 -8.18 0.52 16.13
C SER A 161 -8.53 1.44 14.94
N GLY A 162 -8.42 2.75 15.16
CA GLY A 162 -8.39 3.72 14.05
C GLY A 162 -7.05 3.71 13.33
N PHE A 163 -7.04 4.22 12.10
CA PHE A 163 -5.80 4.51 11.35
C PHE A 163 -5.93 5.92 10.76
N GLU A 164 -5.60 6.92 11.58
CA GLU A 164 -5.75 8.32 11.21
C GLU A 164 -4.48 8.85 10.55
N VAL A 165 -4.60 9.24 9.29
CA VAL A 165 -3.48 9.75 8.49
C VAL A 165 -3.34 11.24 8.65
N GLN A 166 -2.14 11.68 9.00
CA GLN A 166 -1.69 13.05 8.93
C GLN A 166 -0.76 13.24 7.73
N VAL A 167 -1.20 14.03 6.76
CA VAL A 167 -0.35 14.45 5.62
C VAL A 167 0.46 15.67 6.02
N HIS A 168 1.73 15.72 5.62
CA HIS A 168 2.67 16.79 5.90
C HIS A 168 3.11 17.47 4.60
N ASP A 169 3.44 18.74 4.67
CA ASP A 169 3.97 19.50 3.53
C ASP A 169 5.37 19.04 3.11
N GLY A 170 6.06 18.33 4.02
CA GLY A 170 7.40 17.80 3.81
C GLY A 170 7.81 16.84 4.92
N PHE A 171 9.10 16.60 5.02
CA PHE A 171 9.69 15.60 5.91
C PHE A 171 10.30 16.17 7.19
N ASP A 172 9.93 17.39 7.61
CA ASP A 172 10.46 18.05 8.80
C ASP A 172 10.26 17.21 10.08
N PHE A 173 9.24 16.37 10.11
CA PHE A 173 9.02 15.43 11.21
C PHE A 173 10.15 14.41 11.40
N TRP A 174 11.00 14.14 10.38
CA TRP A 174 12.13 13.22 10.53
C TRP A 174 13.17 13.69 11.54
N VAL A 175 13.31 15.02 11.68
CA VAL A 175 14.42 15.68 12.38
C VAL A 175 13.96 16.56 13.53
N ALA A 176 12.70 16.48 13.94
CA ALA A 176 12.13 17.34 14.98
C ALA A 176 12.93 17.32 16.31
N ASP A 177 13.68 16.25 16.56
CA ASP A 177 14.49 16.01 17.77
C ASP A 177 15.98 15.74 17.44
N VAL A 178 16.47 16.18 16.26
CA VAL A 178 17.86 15.95 15.82
C VAL A 178 18.65 17.25 15.85
N ASP A 179 19.76 17.27 16.59
CA ASP A 179 20.74 18.34 16.53
C ASP A 179 21.59 18.22 15.24
N ASP A 180 21.64 19.27 14.43
CA ASP A 180 22.41 19.31 13.18
C ASP A 180 23.42 20.48 13.17
N PRO A 181 24.53 20.38 13.93
CA PRO A 181 25.51 21.45 13.99
C PRO A 181 26.28 21.65 12.67
N SER A 182 26.31 20.66 11.77
CA SER A 182 26.99 20.75 10.46
C SER A 182 26.09 21.34 9.36
N GLY A 183 24.75 21.27 9.52
CA GLY A 183 23.76 21.63 8.50
C GLY A 183 23.63 20.61 7.38
N GLU A 184 24.28 19.45 7.46
CA GLU A 184 24.20 18.40 6.43
C GLU A 184 22.81 17.72 6.42
N VAL A 185 22.23 17.52 7.61
CA VAL A 185 20.87 16.97 7.75
C VAL A 185 19.85 17.95 7.17
N ALA A 186 19.99 19.24 7.48
CA ALA A 186 19.12 20.28 6.93
C ALA A 186 19.19 20.34 5.40
N ALA A 187 20.37 20.23 4.80
CA ALA A 187 20.53 20.22 3.35
C ALA A 187 19.88 18.97 2.70
N SER A 188 20.04 17.81 3.33
CA SER A 188 19.41 16.56 2.86
C SER A 188 17.90 16.61 2.98
N LEU A 189 17.38 17.18 4.06
CA LEU A 189 15.95 17.38 4.29
C LEU A 189 15.35 18.32 3.25
N GLN A 190 16.03 19.46 2.97
CA GLN A 190 15.57 20.40 1.95
C GLN A 190 15.47 19.73 0.57
N ALA A 191 16.46 18.91 0.19
CA ALA A 191 16.42 18.18 -1.07
C ALA A 191 15.26 17.17 -1.13
N ALA A 192 14.93 16.52 -0.01
CA ALA A 192 13.78 15.62 0.08
C ALA A 192 12.46 16.40 -0.03
N ASN A 193 12.34 17.54 0.65
CA ASN A 193 11.16 18.40 0.60
C ASN A 193 10.93 18.96 -0.80
N ASP A 194 11.99 19.40 -1.50
CA ASP A 194 11.90 19.90 -2.87
C ASP A 194 11.46 18.83 -3.88
N ALA A 195 11.71 17.56 -3.58
CA ALA A 195 11.30 16.42 -4.41
C ALA A 195 9.88 15.92 -4.09
N ALA A 196 9.31 16.30 -2.95
CA ALA A 196 7.98 15.86 -2.54
C ALA A 196 6.90 16.60 -3.35
N ALA A 197 6.02 15.87 -4.02
CA ALA A 197 4.87 16.45 -4.68
C ALA A 197 3.87 16.99 -3.63
N PRO A 198 3.48 18.28 -3.67
CA PRO A 198 2.45 18.81 -2.79
C PRO A 198 1.21 17.93 -2.84
N THR A 199 0.77 17.47 -1.68
CA THR A 199 -0.35 16.52 -1.57
C THR A 199 -1.22 16.88 -0.39
N THR A 200 -2.55 16.92 -0.60
CA THR A 200 -3.54 17.21 0.44
C THR A 200 -4.62 16.14 0.43
N ARG A 201 -4.92 15.57 1.59
CA ARG A 201 -6.04 14.66 1.77
C ARG A 201 -7.33 15.46 1.85
N LEU A 202 -8.37 15.07 1.10
CA LEU A 202 -9.70 15.61 1.28
C LEU A 202 -10.29 15.15 2.61
N THR A 203 -11.13 15.97 3.21
CA THR A 203 -11.73 15.72 4.53
C THR A 203 -13.19 15.29 4.45
N GLY A 204 -13.90 15.68 3.39
CA GLY A 204 -15.30 15.33 3.17
C GLY A 204 -15.51 13.91 2.64
N VAL A 205 -14.44 13.26 2.15
CA VAL A 205 -14.48 11.89 1.66
C VAL A 205 -13.26 11.11 2.14
N GLU A 206 -13.38 9.79 2.20
CA GLU A 206 -12.26 8.94 2.61
C GLU A 206 -11.26 8.72 1.47
N THR A 207 -9.96 8.72 1.80
CA THR A 207 -8.84 8.27 0.96
C THR A 207 -8.71 8.91 -0.43
N ALA A 208 -9.20 10.13 -0.57
CA ALA A 208 -9.02 10.97 -1.75
C ALA A 208 -7.90 12.00 -1.53
N TYR A 209 -6.97 12.07 -2.48
CA TYR A 209 -5.77 12.89 -2.36
C TYR A 209 -5.60 13.79 -3.58
N TRP A 210 -5.71 15.11 -3.35
CA TRP A 210 -5.28 16.11 -4.30
C TRP A 210 -3.75 16.16 -4.34
N THR A 211 -3.17 16.29 -5.52
CA THR A 211 -1.71 16.38 -5.67
C THR A 211 -1.33 17.24 -6.87
N GLN A 212 -0.21 17.96 -6.73
CA GLN A 212 0.40 18.68 -7.83
C GLN A 212 1.69 17.96 -8.27
N MET A 213 1.77 17.61 -9.55
CA MET A 213 2.93 16.98 -10.16
C MET A 213 3.43 17.85 -11.31
N GLY A 214 4.48 18.63 -11.07
CA GLY A 214 4.92 19.68 -11.99
C GLY A 214 3.82 20.74 -12.16
N ASP A 215 3.42 20.99 -13.41
CA ASP A 215 2.38 21.97 -13.73
C ASP A 215 0.97 21.39 -13.74
N ARG A 216 0.80 20.10 -13.42
CA ARG A 216 -0.49 19.42 -13.49
C ARG A 216 -1.02 19.07 -12.11
N ARG A 217 -2.33 19.08 -11.96
CA ARG A 217 -3.04 18.72 -10.74
C ARG A 217 -3.93 17.51 -10.97
N TYR A 218 -4.01 16.68 -9.93
CA TYR A 218 -4.76 15.43 -9.98
C TYR A 218 -5.50 15.20 -8.67
N LEU A 219 -6.67 14.57 -8.74
CA LEU A 219 -7.23 13.82 -7.62
C LEU A 219 -6.99 12.33 -7.87
N ARG A 220 -6.42 11.65 -6.87
CA ARG A 220 -6.23 10.20 -6.83
C ARG A 220 -7.05 9.66 -5.68
N TRP A 221 -7.96 8.74 -5.97
CA TRP A 221 -8.92 8.26 -4.98
C TRP A 221 -8.80 6.75 -4.81
N VAL A 222 -8.34 6.29 -3.65
CA VAL A 222 -8.22 4.87 -3.33
C VAL A 222 -9.56 4.37 -2.79
N LEU A 223 -10.16 3.41 -3.46
CA LEU A 223 -11.49 2.92 -3.13
C LEU A 223 -11.46 1.43 -2.79
N PRO A 224 -12.15 0.96 -1.72
CA PRO A 224 -12.03 -0.41 -1.20
C PRO A 224 -12.81 -1.45 -1.99
N HIS A 225 -13.28 -1.12 -3.19
CA HIS A 225 -14.12 -1.98 -4.01
C HIS A 225 -13.30 -2.94 -4.87
N SER A 226 -13.90 -4.08 -5.24
CA SER A 226 -13.32 -4.95 -6.25
C SER A 226 -13.20 -4.20 -7.59
N GLU A 227 -12.17 -4.54 -8.37
CA GLU A 227 -11.94 -3.88 -9.67
C GLU A 227 -13.17 -3.94 -10.58
N ASP A 228 -13.80 -5.12 -10.68
CA ASP A 228 -14.96 -5.31 -11.55
C ASP A 228 -16.14 -4.45 -11.10
N THR A 229 -16.44 -4.44 -9.80
CA THR A 229 -17.53 -3.65 -9.23
C THR A 229 -17.33 -2.14 -9.46
N LEU A 230 -16.11 -1.66 -9.20
CA LEU A 230 -15.79 -0.24 -9.39
C LEU A 230 -15.78 0.16 -10.86
N LEU A 231 -15.25 -0.68 -11.76
CA LEU A 231 -15.30 -0.43 -13.20
C LEU A 231 -16.72 -0.40 -13.74
N ASP A 232 -17.60 -1.27 -13.24
CA ASP A 232 -19.01 -1.27 -13.65
C ASP A 232 -19.72 0.02 -13.21
N ALA A 233 -19.51 0.46 -11.97
CA ALA A 233 -20.05 1.71 -11.45
C ALA A 233 -19.54 2.94 -12.22
N LEU A 234 -18.22 3.04 -12.41
CA LEU A 234 -17.61 4.12 -13.19
C LEU A 234 -18.08 4.12 -14.66
N ALA A 235 -18.37 2.95 -15.23
CA ALA A 235 -18.87 2.83 -16.60
C ALA A 235 -20.30 3.35 -16.73
N ARG A 236 -21.15 3.15 -15.73
CA ARG A 236 -22.49 3.75 -15.67
C ARG A 236 -22.40 5.27 -15.66
N LEU A 237 -21.64 5.81 -14.70
CA LEU A 237 -21.42 7.24 -14.58
C LEU A 237 -20.82 7.84 -15.88
N HIS A 238 -19.86 7.16 -16.47
CA HIS A 238 -19.25 7.64 -17.74
C HIS A 238 -20.23 7.65 -18.91
N ALA A 239 -21.10 6.64 -19.02
CA ALA A 239 -22.10 6.56 -20.07
C ALA A 239 -23.18 7.66 -19.96
N GLU A 240 -23.44 8.14 -18.75
CA GLU A 240 -24.36 9.24 -18.44
C GLU A 240 -23.69 10.63 -18.53
N GLY A 241 -22.35 10.67 -18.55
CA GLY A 241 -21.57 11.91 -18.55
C GLY A 241 -21.32 12.48 -17.15
N ASP A 242 -21.58 11.67 -16.12
CA ASP A 242 -21.53 12.03 -14.69
C ASP A 242 -20.26 11.53 -13.97
N ASP A 243 -19.23 11.13 -14.73
CA ASP A 243 -17.93 10.67 -14.22
C ASP A 243 -16.97 11.79 -13.82
N ARG A 244 -17.42 13.04 -13.85
CA ARG A 244 -16.68 14.22 -13.41
C ARG A 244 -16.97 14.52 -11.93
N LEU A 245 -15.96 15.03 -11.24
CA LEU A 245 -16.19 15.59 -9.89
C LEU A 245 -16.96 16.92 -9.97
N GLY A 246 -16.61 17.76 -10.96
CA GLY A 246 -17.22 19.05 -11.24
C GLY A 246 -16.65 19.65 -12.52
N GLU A 247 -16.97 20.93 -12.78
CA GLU A 247 -16.39 21.67 -13.89
C GLU A 247 -14.86 21.73 -13.76
N GLY A 248 -14.13 21.66 -14.87
CA GLY A 248 -12.66 21.64 -14.88
C GLY A 248 -12.02 20.32 -14.40
N THR A 249 -12.81 19.26 -14.19
CA THR A 249 -12.28 17.95 -13.81
C THR A 249 -12.55 16.91 -14.89
N ARG A 250 -11.63 15.94 -15.04
CA ARG A 250 -11.76 14.90 -16.06
C ARG A 250 -11.19 13.57 -15.58
N LEU A 251 -12.00 12.52 -15.54
CA LEU A 251 -11.53 11.16 -15.29
C LEU A 251 -10.61 10.73 -16.46
N ILE A 252 -9.31 10.64 -16.20
CA ILE A 252 -8.30 10.31 -17.23
C ILE A 252 -8.00 8.82 -17.30
N GLY A 253 -8.29 8.07 -16.26
CA GLY A 253 -8.05 6.63 -16.15
C GLY A 253 -7.89 6.19 -14.72
N SER A 254 -7.25 5.06 -14.56
CA SER A 254 -6.96 4.46 -13.25
C SER A 254 -5.66 3.68 -13.26
N PHE A 255 -5.14 3.39 -12.09
CA PHE A 255 -4.06 2.41 -11.91
C PHE A 255 -4.45 1.40 -10.85
N ARG A 256 -3.74 0.29 -10.81
CA ARG A 256 -3.93 -0.76 -9.81
C ARG A 256 -2.84 -0.68 -8.77
N ALA A 257 -3.25 -0.68 -7.49
CA ALA A 257 -2.34 -0.69 -6.36
C ALA A 257 -2.85 -1.69 -5.32
N HIS A 258 -2.03 -2.66 -4.96
CA HIS A 258 -2.32 -3.61 -3.88
C HIS A 258 -3.72 -4.24 -3.92
N GLY A 259 -4.18 -4.61 -5.11
CA GLY A 259 -5.45 -5.30 -5.31
C GLY A 259 -6.69 -4.42 -5.42
N VAL A 260 -6.53 -3.09 -5.37
CA VAL A 260 -7.62 -2.15 -5.61
C VAL A 260 -7.36 -1.29 -6.85
N LEU A 261 -8.42 -0.72 -7.38
CA LEU A 261 -8.37 0.24 -8.48
C LEU A 261 -8.38 1.66 -7.91
N VAL A 262 -7.48 2.50 -8.42
CA VAL A 262 -7.36 3.91 -8.02
C VAL A 262 -7.69 4.79 -9.23
N PRO A 263 -8.90 5.29 -9.35
CA PRO A 263 -9.25 6.27 -10.38
C PRO A 263 -8.53 7.60 -10.17
N VAL A 264 -8.27 8.28 -11.28
CA VAL A 264 -7.52 9.54 -11.31
C VAL A 264 -8.24 10.55 -12.17
N TRP A 265 -8.50 11.70 -11.57
CA TRP A 265 -9.01 12.87 -12.28
C TRP A 265 -7.88 13.87 -12.48
N GLU A 266 -7.75 14.36 -13.71
CA GLU A 266 -6.97 15.54 -14.03
C GLU A 266 -7.81 16.77 -13.72
N LEU A 267 -7.18 17.80 -13.17
CA LEU A 267 -7.82 19.02 -12.66
C LEU A 267 -7.26 20.23 -13.38
N ASP A 268 -8.10 21.21 -13.65
CA ASP A 268 -7.65 22.51 -14.15
C ASP A 268 -6.81 23.24 -13.08
N ASP A 269 -5.98 24.18 -13.53
CA ASP A 269 -4.95 24.84 -12.71
C ASP A 269 -5.50 25.65 -11.52
N GLU A 270 -6.77 26.00 -11.55
CA GLU A 270 -7.41 26.82 -10.53
C GLU A 270 -8.05 25.97 -9.40
N ILE A 271 -8.07 24.63 -9.59
CA ILE A 271 -8.74 23.72 -8.65
C ILE A 271 -7.78 23.33 -7.51
N SER A 272 -8.10 23.76 -6.30
CA SER A 272 -7.43 23.38 -5.07
C SER A 272 -8.13 22.21 -4.37
N ALA A 273 -7.49 21.63 -3.35
CA ALA A 273 -8.11 20.61 -2.51
C ALA A 273 -9.42 21.11 -1.86
N GLU A 274 -9.41 22.34 -1.34
CA GLU A 274 -10.58 22.95 -0.69
C GLU A 274 -11.78 23.07 -1.63
N THR A 275 -11.53 23.43 -2.91
CA THR A 275 -12.63 23.58 -3.89
C THR A 275 -13.16 22.23 -4.37
N LEU A 276 -12.47 21.12 -4.07
CA LEU A 276 -12.92 19.77 -4.40
C LEU A 276 -13.76 19.10 -3.32
N GLU A 277 -13.80 19.60 -2.09
CA GLU A 277 -14.49 18.93 -0.97
C GLU A 277 -15.96 18.64 -1.31
N GLU A 278 -16.76 19.68 -1.58
CA GLU A 278 -18.17 19.52 -1.94
C GLU A 278 -18.40 18.72 -3.24
N PRO A 279 -17.66 18.97 -4.35
CA PRO A 279 -17.75 18.14 -5.55
C PRO A 279 -17.42 16.67 -5.34
N ALA A 280 -16.43 16.35 -4.50
CA ALA A 280 -16.05 14.98 -4.19
C ALA A 280 -17.14 14.27 -3.36
N GLU A 281 -17.73 14.93 -2.36
CA GLU A 281 -18.87 14.41 -1.60
C GLU A 281 -20.07 14.12 -2.52
N ALA A 282 -20.38 15.04 -3.42
CA ALA A 282 -21.47 14.87 -4.38
C ALA A 282 -21.19 13.71 -5.36
N PHE A 283 -19.93 13.53 -5.76
CA PHE A 283 -19.53 12.39 -6.58
C PHE A 283 -19.60 11.07 -5.81
N ALA A 284 -19.19 11.03 -4.54
CA ALA A 284 -19.31 9.86 -3.68
C ALA A 284 -20.75 9.35 -3.64
N GLY A 285 -21.73 10.24 -3.46
CA GLY A 285 -23.15 9.87 -3.49
C GLY A 285 -23.58 9.23 -4.82
N ARG A 286 -23.16 9.79 -5.97
CA ARG A 286 -23.45 9.20 -7.29
C ARG A 286 -22.75 7.86 -7.48
N LEU A 287 -21.54 7.74 -6.98
CA LEU A 287 -20.78 6.50 -7.05
C LEU A 287 -21.44 5.40 -6.21
N ASP A 288 -21.91 5.72 -5.01
CA ASP A 288 -22.63 4.78 -4.15
C ASP A 288 -23.93 4.28 -4.80
N GLU A 289 -24.68 5.15 -5.46
CA GLU A 289 -25.87 4.78 -6.23
C GLU A 289 -25.49 3.83 -7.39
N ALA A 290 -24.44 4.14 -8.12
CA ALA A 290 -23.96 3.30 -9.23
C ALA A 290 -23.40 1.95 -8.77
N LEU A 291 -22.76 1.90 -7.59
CA LEU A 291 -22.28 0.67 -6.95
C LEU A 291 -23.43 -0.23 -6.47
N ALA A 292 -24.53 0.37 -6.02
CA ALA A 292 -25.72 -0.36 -5.56
C ALA A 292 -26.53 -0.95 -6.72
N ASP A 293 -26.36 -0.46 -7.95
CA ASP A 293 -27.07 -0.97 -9.12
C ASP A 293 -26.49 -2.31 -9.57
N SER A 294 -27.23 -3.38 -9.33
CA SER A 294 -26.88 -4.77 -9.74
C SER A 294 -27.42 -5.16 -11.11
N SER A 295 -28.02 -4.25 -11.87
CA SER A 295 -28.52 -4.52 -13.21
C SER A 295 -27.39 -4.82 -14.19
N SER A 296 -27.71 -5.59 -15.25
CA SER A 296 -26.73 -5.86 -16.31
C SER A 296 -26.39 -4.57 -17.09
N LEU A 297 -25.11 -4.35 -17.35
CA LEU A 297 -24.66 -3.19 -18.10
C LEU A 297 -25.34 -3.13 -19.50
N SER A 298 -25.78 -1.96 -19.89
CA SER A 298 -26.27 -1.63 -21.22
C SER A 298 -25.15 -1.69 -22.27
N GLY A 299 -25.48 -1.52 -23.55
CA GLY A 299 -24.48 -1.47 -24.62
C GLY A 299 -23.51 -0.30 -24.49
N ALA A 300 -24.00 0.87 -24.08
CA ALA A 300 -23.20 2.07 -23.86
C ALA A 300 -22.25 1.90 -22.67
N GLU A 301 -22.74 1.38 -21.56
CA GLU A 301 -21.94 1.11 -20.35
C GLU A 301 -20.86 0.06 -20.58
N ARG A 302 -21.16 -1.02 -21.31
CA ARG A 302 -20.12 -2.01 -21.68
C ARG A 302 -19.01 -1.39 -22.54
N SER A 303 -19.35 -0.48 -23.44
CA SER A 303 -18.37 0.26 -24.23
C SER A 303 -17.53 1.20 -23.37
N ALA A 304 -18.18 1.93 -22.44
CA ALA A 304 -17.52 2.78 -21.46
C ALA A 304 -16.56 1.96 -20.57
N ARG A 305 -17.02 0.84 -20.03
CA ARG A 305 -16.21 -0.08 -19.22
C ARG A 305 -14.94 -0.54 -19.95
N ALA A 306 -15.08 -0.98 -21.19
CA ALA A 306 -13.94 -1.39 -22.01
C ALA A 306 -12.96 -0.24 -22.24
N GLY A 307 -13.46 0.98 -22.46
CA GLY A 307 -12.67 2.20 -22.59
C GLY A 307 -11.89 2.52 -21.31
N LEU A 308 -12.55 2.50 -20.16
CA LEU A 308 -11.95 2.76 -18.84
C LEU A 308 -10.91 1.70 -18.47
N ALA A 309 -11.22 0.42 -18.66
CA ALA A 309 -10.30 -0.69 -18.36
C ALA A 309 -8.99 -0.60 -19.16
N ASN A 310 -9.02 -0.01 -20.35
CA ASN A 310 -7.84 0.17 -21.21
C ASN A 310 -7.05 1.46 -20.90
N ARG A 311 -7.62 2.41 -20.16
CA ARG A 311 -6.95 3.65 -19.75
C ARG A 311 -6.12 3.43 -18.47
N GLN A 312 -5.08 2.62 -18.58
CA GLN A 312 -4.19 2.36 -17.46
C GLN A 312 -3.13 3.45 -17.36
N LEU A 313 -3.03 4.04 -16.18
CA LEU A 313 -2.00 5.02 -15.84
C LEU A 313 -0.80 4.31 -15.21
N THR A 314 0.39 4.79 -15.50
CA THR A 314 1.62 4.34 -14.83
C THR A 314 1.97 5.35 -13.75
N ILE A 315 2.08 4.90 -12.50
CA ILE A 315 2.65 5.71 -11.41
C ILE A 315 4.15 5.83 -11.68
N ARG A 316 4.66 7.05 -11.77
CA ARG A 316 6.09 7.34 -11.87
C ARG A 316 6.49 8.30 -10.78
#